data_f3750dbe1248ab1bdf77fbe8038101ba
#
_entry.id   f3750dbe1248ab1bdf77fbe8038101ba
#
_cell.length_a   1.000
_cell.length_b   1.000
_cell.length_c   1.000
_cell.angle_alpha   90.00
_cell.angle_beta   90.00
_cell.angle_gamma   90.00
#
_symmetry.space_group_name_H-M   'P 1'
#
loop_
_entity.id
_entity.type
_entity.pdbx_description
1 polymer ?
#
loop_
_entity_poly.entity_id
_entity_poly.type
_entity_poly.pdbx_seq_one_letter_code
_entity_poly.pdbx_strand_id
1 'polypeptide(L)'
;MTNPIHIIGGGLAGSEAAWQIARRGIPVILHEMRPIKATEAHKTDQLAELVCSNSFRSDDAMNNAVGLLHEEMRRLNSIILQAADIHKVPAGGALAVDRENFAAAVTKRINDHPLIQIERDEVPGLP
;
A
#
# COMPACT_ATOMS: atom_id res chain seq x y z
N MET A 1 -0.73 -23.37 -15.81
CA MET A 1 -0.73 -21.90 -15.56
C MET A 1 -1.58 -21.59 -14.36
N THR A 2 -1.05 -20.80 -13.44
CA THR A 2 -1.80 -20.36 -12.27
C THR A 2 -2.69 -19.18 -12.67
N ASN A 3 -3.98 -19.25 -12.35
CA ASN A 3 -4.88 -18.13 -12.55
C ASN A 3 -4.48 -16.98 -11.62
N PRO A 4 -4.52 -15.71 -12.08
CA PRO A 4 -4.19 -14.59 -11.24
C PRO A 4 -5.23 -14.39 -10.13
N ILE A 5 -4.76 -13.87 -8.99
CA ILE A 5 -5.66 -13.42 -7.93
C ILE A 5 -6.02 -11.97 -8.21
N HIS A 6 -7.31 -11.69 -8.17
CA HIS A 6 -7.82 -10.33 -8.37
C HIS A 6 -7.95 -9.61 -7.03
N ILE A 7 -7.39 -8.42 -6.96
CA ILE A 7 -7.50 -7.52 -5.79
C ILE A 7 -8.20 -6.26 -6.26
N ILE A 8 -9.23 -5.87 -5.55
CA ILE A 8 -10.04 -4.69 -5.88
C ILE A 8 -9.70 -3.58 -4.91
N GLY A 9 -9.12 -2.51 -5.43
CA GLY A 9 -8.70 -1.35 -4.67
C GLY A 9 -7.20 -1.30 -4.42
N GLY A 10 -6.55 -0.25 -4.89
CA GLY A 10 -5.11 -0.02 -4.75
C GLY A 10 -4.74 0.90 -3.58
N GLY A 11 -5.48 0.82 -2.47
CA GLY A 11 -5.12 1.52 -1.24
C GLY A 11 -4.02 0.82 -0.47
N LEU A 12 -3.89 1.14 0.81
CA LEU A 12 -2.86 0.53 1.67
C LEU A 12 -3.01 -1.00 1.72
N ALA A 13 -4.23 -1.46 1.99
CA ALA A 13 -4.49 -2.90 2.15
C ALA A 13 -4.33 -3.66 0.83
N GLY A 14 -4.88 -3.14 -0.26
CA GLY A 14 -4.78 -3.79 -1.57
C GLY A 14 -3.36 -3.83 -2.10
N SER A 15 -2.60 -2.77 -1.91
CA SER A 15 -1.18 -2.73 -2.30
C SER A 15 -0.35 -3.74 -1.51
N GLU A 16 -0.57 -3.84 -0.19
CA GLU A 16 0.12 -4.84 0.64
C GLU A 16 -0.25 -6.26 0.23
N ALA A 17 -1.53 -6.53 0.00
CA ALA A 17 -2.00 -7.85 -0.42
C ALA A 17 -1.38 -8.25 -1.77
N ALA A 18 -1.37 -7.34 -2.75
CA ALA A 18 -0.75 -7.59 -4.05
C ALA A 18 0.73 -7.94 -3.90
N TRP A 19 1.45 -7.17 -3.11
CA TRP A 19 2.87 -7.40 -2.83
C TRP A 19 3.13 -8.76 -2.19
N GLN A 20 2.38 -9.10 -1.15
CA GLN A 20 2.56 -10.35 -0.41
C GLN A 20 2.25 -11.57 -1.28
N ILE A 21 1.23 -11.49 -2.12
CA ILE A 21 0.86 -12.59 -3.02
C ILE A 21 1.92 -12.75 -4.11
N ALA A 22 2.29 -11.66 -4.75
CA ALA A 22 3.24 -11.68 -5.86
C ALA A 22 4.63 -12.16 -5.44
N ARG A 23 5.10 -11.75 -4.27
CA ARG A 23 6.40 -12.21 -3.78
C ARG A 23 6.43 -13.70 -3.43
N ARG A 24 5.28 -14.35 -3.39
CA ARG A 24 5.16 -15.81 -3.27
C ARG A 24 5.02 -16.51 -4.61
N GLY A 25 5.23 -15.79 -5.70
CA GLY A 25 5.22 -16.35 -7.05
C GLY A 25 3.83 -16.49 -7.67
N ILE A 26 2.82 -15.85 -7.12
CA ILE A 26 1.44 -15.93 -7.61
C ILE A 26 1.10 -14.65 -8.37
N PRO A 27 0.61 -14.77 -9.64
CA PRO A 27 0.20 -13.59 -10.41
C PRO A 27 -0.97 -12.86 -9.77
N VAL A 28 -0.97 -11.53 -9.89
CA VAL A 28 -1.99 -10.65 -9.32
C VAL A 28 -2.47 -9.67 -10.38
N ILE A 29 -3.78 -9.44 -10.42
CA ILE A 29 -4.37 -8.30 -11.12
C ILE A 29 -4.94 -7.37 -10.06
N LEU A 30 -4.35 -6.18 -9.94
CA LEU A 30 -4.76 -5.15 -9.00
C LEU A 30 -5.64 -4.14 -9.75
N HIS A 31 -6.91 -4.07 -9.35
CA HIS A 31 -7.87 -3.14 -9.94
C HIS A 31 -7.92 -1.87 -9.12
N GLU A 32 -7.64 -0.75 -9.78
CA GLU A 32 -7.74 0.57 -9.18
C GLU A 32 -8.53 1.49 -10.10
N MET A 33 -9.65 2.04 -9.63
CA MET A 33 -10.54 2.82 -10.49
C MET A 33 -10.00 4.20 -10.87
N ARG A 34 -9.06 4.76 -10.11
CA ARG A 34 -8.46 6.05 -10.45
C ARG A 34 -7.43 5.90 -11.54
N PRO A 35 -7.28 6.81 -12.49
CA PRO A 35 -7.95 8.12 -12.58
C PRO A 35 -9.31 8.09 -13.26
N ILE A 36 -9.79 6.95 -13.77
CA ILE A 36 -11.06 6.87 -14.52
C ILE A 36 -12.23 7.29 -13.64
N LYS A 37 -12.27 6.79 -12.39
CA LYS A 37 -13.24 7.22 -11.40
C LYS A 37 -12.51 7.52 -10.10
N ALA A 38 -12.86 8.61 -9.43
CA ALA A 38 -12.22 9.03 -8.20
C ALA A 38 -13.25 9.19 -7.07
N THR A 39 -12.77 9.26 -5.84
CA THR A 39 -13.56 9.63 -4.68
C THR A 39 -13.26 11.08 -4.30
N GLU A 40 -14.12 11.69 -3.47
CA GLU A 40 -13.89 13.06 -2.97
C GLU A 40 -12.62 13.17 -2.12
N ALA A 41 -12.25 12.09 -1.43
CA ALA A 41 -11.10 12.07 -0.54
C ALA A 41 -9.76 11.99 -1.28
N HIS A 42 -9.73 11.31 -2.44
CA HIS A 42 -8.50 11.10 -3.19
C HIS A 42 -8.19 12.27 -4.11
N LYS A 43 -6.90 12.62 -4.21
CA LYS A 43 -6.41 13.75 -5.02
C LYS A 43 -5.47 13.33 -6.14
N THR A 44 -4.96 12.10 -6.10
CA THR A 44 -4.04 11.56 -7.12
C THR A 44 -4.50 10.19 -7.59
N ASP A 45 -3.81 9.64 -8.58
CA ASP A 45 -4.00 8.26 -9.04
C ASP A 45 -2.97 7.29 -8.47
N GLN A 46 -2.14 7.74 -7.54
CA GLN A 46 -1.12 6.91 -6.91
C GLN A 46 -1.75 5.82 -6.03
N LEU A 47 -1.12 4.65 -6.00
CA LEU A 47 -1.49 3.60 -5.07
C LEU A 47 -1.11 4.01 -3.64
N ALA A 48 -1.79 3.44 -2.65
CA ALA A 48 -1.53 3.69 -1.23
C ALA A 48 -1.55 5.18 -0.87
N GLU A 49 -2.44 5.96 -1.48
CA GLU A 49 -2.58 7.38 -1.17
C GLU A 49 -3.18 7.57 0.22
N LEU A 50 -2.49 8.34 1.06
CA LEU A 50 -2.97 8.71 2.40
C LEU A 50 -3.88 9.92 2.30
N VAL A 51 -5.13 9.78 2.68
CA VAL A 51 -6.16 10.82 2.45
C VAL A 51 -6.49 11.66 3.67
N CYS A 52 -6.31 11.14 4.88
CA CYS A 52 -6.69 11.84 6.12
C CYS A 52 -5.50 12.35 6.89
N SER A 53 -4.45 11.55 7.03
CA SER A 53 -3.28 11.85 7.83
C SER A 53 -2.05 11.25 7.18
N ASN A 54 -0.89 11.86 7.42
CA ASN A 54 0.39 11.29 7.00
C ASN A 54 1.02 10.43 8.10
N SER A 55 0.29 10.12 9.17
CA SER A 55 0.82 9.40 10.33
C SER A 55 0.23 7.99 10.42
N PHE A 56 1.11 7.02 10.64
CA PHE A 56 0.74 5.65 11.03
C PHE A 56 0.68 5.48 12.54
N ARG A 57 0.68 6.58 13.30
CA ARG A 57 0.59 6.61 14.75
C ARG A 57 1.90 6.15 15.41
N SER A 58 1.83 5.70 16.66
CA SER A 58 3.02 5.34 17.42
C SER A 58 3.85 4.24 16.77
N ASP A 59 5.17 4.41 16.79
CA ASP A 59 6.13 3.41 16.32
C ASP A 59 6.90 2.76 17.47
N ASP A 60 6.40 2.91 18.70
CA ASP A 60 7.01 2.34 19.89
C ASP A 60 6.56 0.89 20.08
N ALA A 61 7.38 -0.04 19.60
CA ALA A 61 7.07 -1.46 19.65
C ALA A 61 7.05 -2.05 21.08
N MET A 62 7.71 -1.42 22.01
CA MET A 62 7.85 -1.94 23.37
C MET A 62 6.70 -1.51 24.29
N ASN A 63 6.09 -0.35 24.02
CA ASN A 63 5.12 0.25 24.93
C ASN A 63 3.75 0.56 24.29
N ASN A 64 3.58 0.25 23.00
CA ASN A 64 2.35 0.61 22.28
C ASN A 64 1.97 -0.46 21.29
N ALA A 65 0.69 -0.86 21.29
CA ALA A 65 0.18 -1.92 20.44
C ALA A 65 0.34 -1.61 18.94
N VAL A 66 0.14 -0.36 18.53
CA VAL A 66 0.31 0.06 17.12
C VAL A 66 1.78 -0.06 16.72
N GLY A 67 2.70 0.36 17.58
CA GLY A 67 4.13 0.20 17.35
C GLY A 67 4.56 -1.25 17.25
N LEU A 68 3.98 -2.12 18.08
CA LEU A 68 4.24 -3.55 17.99
C LEU A 68 3.73 -4.13 16.66
N LEU A 69 2.55 -3.72 16.20
CA LEU A 69 2.03 -4.12 14.90
C LEU A 69 2.98 -3.69 13.77
N HIS A 70 3.52 -2.48 13.81
CA HIS A 70 4.50 -2.02 12.83
C HIS A 70 5.72 -2.96 12.80
N GLU A 71 6.23 -3.34 13.96
CA GLU A 71 7.38 -4.23 14.04
C GLU A 71 7.07 -5.62 13.45
N GLU A 72 5.90 -6.15 13.75
CA GLU A 72 5.48 -7.43 13.17
C GLU A 72 5.37 -7.34 11.65
N MET A 73 4.80 -6.26 11.13
CA MET A 73 4.70 -6.02 9.69
C MET A 73 6.08 -5.89 9.03
N ARG A 74 7.05 -5.24 9.69
CA ARG A 74 8.43 -5.17 9.20
C ARG A 74 9.04 -6.57 9.07
N ARG A 75 8.82 -7.43 10.05
CA ARG A 75 9.30 -8.81 10.03
C ARG A 75 8.65 -9.65 8.92
N LEU A 76 7.45 -9.28 8.50
CA LEU A 76 6.75 -9.92 7.37
C LEU A 76 7.12 -9.29 6.01
N ASN A 77 8.09 -8.40 5.97
CA ASN A 77 8.54 -7.70 4.77
C ASN A 77 7.43 -6.88 4.11
N SER A 78 6.64 -6.17 4.92
CA SER A 78 5.57 -5.29 4.44
C SER A 78 6.12 -4.22 3.51
N ILE A 79 5.51 -4.08 2.33
CA ILE A 79 5.86 -2.99 1.40
C ILE A 79 5.48 -1.63 2.00
N ILE A 80 4.37 -1.57 2.72
CA ILE A 80 3.90 -0.33 3.35
C ILE A 80 4.92 0.14 4.39
N LEU A 81 5.36 -0.73 5.28
CA LEU A 81 6.35 -0.35 6.30
C LEU A 81 7.72 -0.06 5.70
N GLN A 82 8.14 -0.77 4.65
CA GLN A 82 9.39 -0.46 3.96
C GLN A 82 9.37 0.94 3.36
N ALA A 83 8.30 1.29 2.66
CA ALA A 83 8.15 2.62 2.08
C ALA A 83 8.02 3.70 3.17
N ALA A 84 7.30 3.41 4.24
CA ALA A 84 7.16 4.34 5.36
C ALA A 84 8.50 4.62 6.04
N ASP A 85 9.30 3.60 6.29
CA ASP A 85 10.61 3.76 6.93
C ASP A 85 11.58 4.59 6.08
N ILE A 86 11.51 4.44 4.75
CA ILE A 86 12.36 5.20 3.83
C ILE A 86 11.93 6.67 3.74
N HIS A 87 10.63 6.94 3.74
CA HIS A 87 10.07 8.27 3.52
C HIS A 87 9.50 8.91 4.78
N LYS A 88 9.95 8.47 5.95
CA LYS A 88 9.50 9.05 7.21
C LYS A 88 10.03 10.47 7.39
N VAL A 89 9.22 11.26 8.08
CA VAL A 89 9.56 12.64 8.48
C VAL A 89 9.60 12.71 10.00
N PRO A 90 10.32 13.70 10.59
CA PRO A 90 10.38 13.83 12.06
C PRO A 90 8.97 14.05 12.65
N ALA A 91 8.62 13.21 13.62
CA ALA A 91 7.29 13.25 14.26
C ALA A 91 7.34 12.69 15.69
N GLY A 92 8.47 12.81 16.38
CA GLY A 92 8.63 12.24 17.71
C GLY A 92 8.58 10.73 17.68
N GLY A 93 7.73 10.13 18.52
CA GLY A 93 7.56 8.68 18.58
C GLY A 93 6.60 8.10 17.55
N ALA A 94 6.02 8.91 16.67
CA ALA A 94 5.10 8.45 15.64
C ALA A 94 5.84 8.15 14.33
N LEU A 95 5.27 7.24 13.55
CA LEU A 95 5.72 6.98 12.18
C LEU A 95 4.89 7.84 11.24
N ALA A 96 5.41 8.99 10.85
CA ALA A 96 4.81 9.87 9.87
C ALA A 96 5.67 9.92 8.61
N VAL A 97 5.03 10.16 7.47
CA VAL A 97 5.70 10.09 6.18
C VAL A 97 5.41 11.32 5.33
N ASP A 98 6.31 11.56 4.35
CA ASP A 98 6.02 12.41 3.21
C ASP A 98 5.01 11.66 2.33
N ARG A 99 3.78 12.15 2.24
CA ARG A 99 2.68 11.44 1.57
C ARG A 99 2.95 11.16 0.11
N GLU A 100 3.46 12.15 -0.62
CA GLU A 100 3.67 12.04 -2.05
C GLU A 100 4.79 11.05 -2.35
N ASN A 101 5.91 11.17 -1.66
CA ASN A 101 7.03 10.26 -1.84
C ASN A 101 6.70 8.84 -1.39
N PHE A 102 5.96 8.69 -0.31
CA PHE A 102 5.49 7.39 0.15
C PHE A 102 4.61 6.70 -0.91
N ALA A 103 3.58 7.39 -1.39
CA ALA A 103 2.67 6.83 -2.41
C ALA A 103 3.40 6.54 -3.72
N ALA A 104 4.29 7.42 -4.15
CA ALA A 104 5.11 7.21 -5.35
C ALA A 104 6.00 5.97 -5.21
N ALA A 105 6.61 5.77 -4.04
CA ALA A 105 7.47 4.60 -3.80
C ALA A 105 6.68 3.29 -3.84
N VAL A 106 5.50 3.24 -3.21
CA VAL A 106 4.64 2.05 -3.24
C VAL A 106 4.18 1.79 -4.67
N THR A 107 3.70 2.82 -5.37
CA THR A 107 3.23 2.71 -6.75
C THR A 107 4.31 2.17 -7.67
N LYS A 108 5.53 2.70 -7.56
CA LYS A 108 6.65 2.24 -8.38
C LYS A 108 6.97 0.77 -8.13
N ARG A 109 7.07 0.35 -6.88
CA ARG A 109 7.42 -1.04 -6.56
C ARG A 109 6.35 -2.03 -7.02
N ILE A 110 5.07 -1.68 -6.88
CA ILE A 110 3.96 -2.49 -7.37
C ILE A 110 4.00 -2.56 -8.90
N ASN A 111 4.16 -1.42 -9.55
CA ASN A 111 4.16 -1.33 -11.01
C ASN A 111 5.35 -2.05 -11.65
N ASP A 112 6.49 -2.07 -10.99
CA ASP A 112 7.71 -2.73 -11.48
C ASP A 112 7.72 -4.24 -11.22
N HIS A 113 6.80 -4.76 -10.41
CA HIS A 113 6.79 -6.20 -10.10
C HIS A 113 6.24 -7.00 -11.28
N PRO A 114 6.98 -7.99 -11.80
CA PRO A 114 6.59 -8.70 -13.02
C PRO A 114 5.33 -9.54 -12.89
N LEU A 115 4.92 -9.90 -11.66
CA LEU A 115 3.70 -10.68 -11.42
C LEU A 115 2.48 -9.85 -11.07
N ILE A 116 2.61 -8.52 -11.00
CA ILE A 116 1.48 -7.64 -10.70
C ILE A 116 1.12 -6.83 -11.95
N GLN A 117 -0.11 -7.00 -12.40
CA GLN A 117 -0.71 -6.18 -13.45
C GLN A 117 -1.69 -5.22 -12.80
N ILE A 118 -1.57 -3.93 -13.10
CA ILE A 118 -2.50 -2.92 -12.62
C ILE A 118 -3.52 -2.64 -13.72
N GLU A 119 -4.81 -2.79 -13.39
CA GLU A 119 -5.89 -2.41 -14.28
C GLU A 119 -6.62 -1.20 -13.72
N ARG A 120 -6.66 -0.13 -14.53
CA ARG A 120 -7.28 1.15 -14.16
C ARG A 120 -8.73 1.17 -14.61
N ASP A 121 -9.59 0.48 -13.87
CA ASP A 121 -11.02 0.39 -14.15
C ASP A 121 -11.82 0.28 -12.85
N GLU A 122 -13.11 0.59 -12.94
CA GLU A 122 -14.03 0.36 -11.83
C GLU A 122 -14.57 -1.07 -11.92
N VAL A 123 -14.52 -1.79 -10.79
CA VAL A 123 -15.18 -3.09 -10.65
C VAL A 123 -16.51 -2.84 -9.94
N PRO A 124 -17.65 -2.91 -10.65
CA PRO A 124 -18.94 -2.47 -10.10
C PRO A 124 -19.61 -3.45 -9.16
N GLY A 125 -19.06 -4.63 -8.99
CA GLY A 125 -19.63 -5.67 -8.12
C GLY A 125 -18.65 -6.78 -7.87
N LEU A 126 -19.10 -7.79 -7.14
CA LEU A 126 -18.29 -8.98 -6.90
C LEU A 126 -18.12 -9.77 -8.21
N PRO A 127 -16.92 -10.23 -8.47
CA PRO A 127 -16.65 -11.05 -9.65
C PRO A 127 -17.29 -12.43 -9.58
#